data_9ae497e0f9312ac6502ded6cea661ac7
#
_entry.id   9ae497e0f9312ac6502ded6cea661ac7
#
_cell.length_a   1.000
_cell.length_b   1.000
_cell.length_c   1.000
_cell.angle_alpha   90.00
_cell.angle_beta   90.00
_cell.angle_gamma   90.00
#
_symmetry.space_group_name_H-M   'P 1'
#
loop_
_entity.id
_entity.type
_entity.pdbx_description
1 polymer ?
#
loop_
_entity_poly.entity_id
_entity_poly.type
_entity_poly.pdbx_seq_one_letter_code
_entity_poly.pdbx_strand_id
1 'polypeptide(L)'
;MSTLPPVLHKPTLPVIGSPLFIISNPQLVIEQCKAGIVGSMPALNARPAAQLEDWLAEITETLAAWDRAHPEQPAAPFAINQIVHKSNDRLEHDMQVCAKYKVPIVITSLGAREDVNQAVHAWGGIVLHDVINNKFAHKAVEKGADGLIAVAAGAGGHAGTKSPFALVQEIRAWFDGPLALSGAIATGGGILAAQAMGADFAYIGSAFIATHEARAAEAYKQAIVEGTSDDIVYTSLFTGVHGN
;
A
#
# COMPACT_ATOMS: atom_id res chain seq x y z
N MET A 1 17.44 -3.82 -14.45
CA MET A 1 17.22 -2.88 -13.33
C MET A 1 15.85 -2.30 -13.56
N SER A 2 14.99 -2.31 -12.54
CA SER A 2 13.64 -1.75 -12.65
C SER A 2 13.70 -0.24 -12.92
N THR A 3 12.73 0.25 -13.71
CA THR A 3 12.59 1.67 -13.98
C THR A 3 11.59 2.26 -12.97
N LEU A 4 12.10 2.91 -11.92
CA LEU A 4 11.25 3.53 -10.92
C LEU A 4 10.81 4.93 -11.35
N PRO A 5 9.51 5.28 -11.25
CA PRO A 5 9.05 6.65 -11.36
C PRO A 5 9.71 7.57 -10.32
N PRO A 6 9.92 8.87 -10.62
CA PRO A 6 10.62 9.79 -9.72
C PRO A 6 10.06 9.86 -8.30
N VAL A 7 8.75 9.69 -8.13
CA VAL A 7 8.09 9.69 -6.82
C VAL A 7 8.55 8.54 -5.92
N LEU A 8 8.94 7.40 -6.50
CA LEU A 8 9.43 6.22 -5.79
C LEU A 8 10.95 6.24 -5.49
N HIS A 9 11.67 7.28 -5.92
CA HIS A 9 13.06 7.51 -5.50
C HIS A 9 13.18 8.28 -4.17
N LYS A 10 12.09 8.86 -3.67
CA LYS A 10 12.08 9.66 -2.44
C LYS A 10 12.18 8.87 -1.13
N PRO A 11 11.62 7.65 -1.00
CA PRO A 11 11.75 6.87 0.22
C PRO A 11 13.21 6.57 0.56
N THR A 12 13.61 6.76 1.82
CA THR A 12 14.96 6.42 2.31
C THR A 12 15.11 4.94 2.62
N LEU A 13 13.98 4.27 2.91
CA LEU A 13 13.90 2.82 3.03
C LEU A 13 12.95 2.27 1.95
N PRO A 14 13.27 1.13 1.35
CA PRO A 14 12.46 0.53 0.29
C PRO A 14 11.21 -0.17 0.88
N VAL A 15 10.36 0.62 1.55
CA VAL A 15 9.18 0.13 2.24
C VAL A 15 7.95 0.95 1.87
N ILE A 16 6.85 0.25 1.65
CA ILE A 16 5.51 0.82 1.58
C ILE A 16 4.72 0.28 2.78
N GLY A 17 4.25 1.16 3.65
CA GLY A 17 3.29 0.80 4.69
C GLY A 17 1.98 0.39 4.05
N SER A 18 1.52 -0.83 4.29
CA SER A 18 0.26 -1.34 3.73
C SER A 18 -0.95 -0.56 4.26
N PRO A 19 -1.96 -0.25 3.43
CA PRO A 19 -3.18 0.39 3.87
C PRO A 19 -4.01 -0.59 4.72
N LEU A 20 -4.09 -0.33 6.02
CA LEU A 20 -4.76 -1.19 6.98
C LEU A 20 -6.21 -0.73 7.17
N PHE A 21 -7.17 -1.60 6.84
CA PHE A 21 -8.61 -1.31 6.99
C PHE A 21 -8.93 -0.99 8.46
N ILE A 22 -9.67 0.11 8.68
CA ILE A 22 -10.03 0.69 9.99
C ILE A 22 -8.81 1.28 10.74
N ILE A 23 -7.64 0.69 10.64
CA ILE A 23 -6.46 0.96 11.47
C ILE A 23 -5.66 2.16 10.96
N SER A 24 -5.37 2.21 9.64
CA SER A 24 -4.65 3.33 9.06
C SER A 24 -5.49 4.62 9.12
N ASN A 25 -4.84 5.71 9.47
CA ASN A 25 -5.41 7.05 9.65
C ASN A 25 -4.34 8.09 9.26
N PRO A 26 -4.66 9.39 9.19
CA PRO A 26 -3.68 10.42 8.82
C PRO A 26 -2.41 10.42 9.66
N GLN A 27 -2.53 10.25 10.98
CA GLN A 27 -1.37 10.25 11.87
C GLN A 27 -0.38 9.14 11.52
N LEU A 28 -0.87 7.90 11.30
CA LEU A 28 -0.01 6.79 10.90
C LEU A 28 0.67 7.07 9.54
N VAL A 29 -0.08 7.57 8.55
CA VAL A 29 0.46 7.91 7.23
C VAL A 29 1.54 8.97 7.34
N ILE A 30 1.29 10.04 8.09
CA ILE A 30 2.23 11.15 8.29
C ILE A 30 3.53 10.67 8.91
N GLU A 31 3.45 9.89 9.99
CA GLU A 31 4.66 9.42 10.67
C GLU A 31 5.44 8.38 9.84
N GLN A 32 4.76 7.54 9.07
CA GLN A 32 5.41 6.69 8.07
C GLN A 32 6.18 7.52 7.02
N CYS A 33 5.56 8.56 6.48
CA CYS A 33 6.21 9.42 5.48
C CYS A 33 7.41 10.19 6.07
N LYS A 34 7.29 10.72 7.28
CA LYS A 34 8.40 11.39 8.00
C LYS A 34 9.54 10.40 8.32
N ALA A 35 9.21 9.13 8.59
CA ALA A 35 10.20 8.07 8.81
C ALA A 35 10.89 7.61 7.51
N GLY A 36 10.55 8.21 6.36
CA GLY A 36 11.20 7.93 5.07
C GLY A 36 10.67 6.70 4.34
N ILE A 37 9.46 6.24 4.63
CA ILE A 37 8.77 5.17 3.90
C ILE A 37 7.47 5.68 3.29
N VAL A 38 6.96 5.02 2.26
CA VAL A 38 5.64 5.36 1.72
C VAL A 38 4.57 5.03 2.75
N GLY A 39 3.89 6.05 3.28
CA GLY A 39 2.74 5.88 4.16
C GLY A 39 1.47 5.65 3.36
N SER A 40 0.56 4.79 3.84
CA SER A 40 -0.70 4.58 3.12
C SER A 40 -1.92 4.33 4.01
N MET A 41 -3.09 4.65 3.45
CA MET A 41 -4.38 4.34 4.06
C MET A 41 -5.45 4.04 3.01
N PRO A 42 -6.48 3.22 3.35
CA PRO A 42 -7.67 3.07 2.52
C PRO A 42 -8.51 4.36 2.54
N ALA A 43 -9.00 4.81 1.37
CA ALA A 43 -9.99 5.89 1.31
C ALA A 43 -11.26 5.55 2.13
N LEU A 44 -11.65 4.28 2.13
CA LEU A 44 -12.81 3.77 2.85
C LEU A 44 -12.70 3.84 4.39
N ASN A 45 -11.52 4.15 4.95
CA ASN A 45 -11.37 4.39 6.38
C ASN A 45 -11.95 5.74 6.81
N ALA A 46 -12.01 6.72 5.92
CA ALA A 46 -12.69 7.99 6.17
C ALA A 46 -14.22 7.77 6.19
N ARG A 47 -14.85 8.01 7.35
CA ARG A 47 -16.29 7.82 7.56
C ARG A 47 -16.84 8.95 8.42
N PRO A 48 -17.74 9.78 7.87
CA PRO A 48 -18.38 9.72 6.54
C PRO A 48 -17.40 10.01 5.37
N ALA A 49 -17.86 9.83 4.12
CA ALA A 49 -17.03 10.03 2.93
C ALA A 49 -16.36 11.42 2.87
N ALA A 50 -17.06 12.47 3.27
CA ALA A 50 -16.55 13.85 3.32
C ALA A 50 -15.26 13.99 4.18
N GLN A 51 -15.06 13.12 5.18
CA GLN A 51 -13.86 13.13 6.02
C GLN A 51 -12.57 12.86 5.23
N LEU A 52 -12.66 12.22 4.05
CA LEU A 52 -11.47 11.97 3.22
C LEU A 52 -10.79 13.27 2.82
N GLU A 53 -11.57 14.31 2.54
CA GLU A 53 -11.04 15.63 2.18
C GLU A 53 -10.25 16.26 3.34
N ASP A 54 -10.81 16.23 4.55
CA ASP A 54 -10.13 16.74 5.74
C ASP A 54 -8.82 15.98 6.00
N TRP A 55 -8.84 14.66 5.84
CA TRP A 55 -7.66 13.82 6.04
C TRP A 55 -6.56 14.07 4.99
N LEU A 56 -6.94 14.28 3.73
CA LEU A 56 -5.96 14.60 2.70
C LEU A 56 -5.39 16.01 2.87
N ALA A 57 -6.18 16.96 3.33
CA ALA A 57 -5.69 18.30 3.71
C ALA A 57 -4.65 18.19 4.84
N GLU A 58 -5.00 17.51 5.94
CA GLU A 58 -4.09 17.28 7.08
C GLU A 58 -2.76 16.65 6.65
N ILE A 59 -2.81 15.55 5.88
CA ILE A 59 -1.61 14.87 5.41
C ILE A 59 -0.76 15.81 4.55
N THR A 60 -1.38 16.45 3.55
CA THR A 60 -0.65 17.29 2.59
C THR A 60 -0.01 18.51 3.27
N GLU A 61 -0.75 19.19 4.12
CA GLU A 61 -0.27 20.38 4.82
C GLU A 61 0.85 20.02 5.83
N THR A 62 0.67 18.94 6.57
CA THR A 62 1.65 18.48 7.57
C THR A 62 2.95 18.04 6.90
N LEU A 63 2.89 17.26 5.83
CA LEU A 63 4.10 16.83 5.12
C LEU A 63 4.79 18.01 4.42
N ALA A 64 4.05 18.96 3.85
CA ALA A 64 4.63 20.17 3.28
C ALA A 64 5.29 21.06 4.35
N ALA A 65 4.73 21.12 5.56
CA ALA A 65 5.35 21.83 6.68
C ALA A 65 6.62 21.13 7.15
N TRP A 66 6.61 19.81 7.22
CA TRP A 66 7.78 18.99 7.54
C TRP A 66 8.91 19.23 6.55
N ASP A 67 8.64 19.16 5.24
CA ASP A 67 9.65 19.34 4.18
C ASP A 67 10.32 20.72 4.25
N ARG A 68 9.54 21.77 4.57
CA ARG A 68 10.11 23.12 4.79
C ARG A 68 11.02 23.20 6.01
N ALA A 69 10.69 22.45 7.07
CA ALA A 69 11.45 22.44 8.31
C ALA A 69 12.67 21.50 8.25
N HIS A 70 12.63 20.48 7.41
CA HIS A 70 13.64 19.43 7.30
C HIS A 70 14.10 19.21 5.83
N PRO A 71 14.69 20.22 5.17
CA PRO A 71 15.05 20.13 3.75
C PRO A 71 16.07 19.02 3.45
N GLU A 72 16.88 18.65 4.46
CA GLU A 72 17.86 17.55 4.34
C GLU A 72 17.22 16.15 4.49
N GLN A 73 16.00 16.09 5.02
CA GLN A 73 15.26 14.86 5.22
C GLN A 73 13.78 15.06 4.89
N PRO A 74 13.43 15.30 3.63
CA PRO A 74 12.05 15.48 3.22
C PRO A 74 11.26 14.19 3.45
N ALA A 75 9.96 14.35 3.66
CA ALA A 75 9.05 13.21 3.81
C ALA A 75 8.99 12.36 2.54
N ALA A 76 8.83 11.06 2.72
CA ALA A 76 8.46 10.18 1.62
C ALA A 76 7.03 10.46 1.14
N PRO A 77 6.65 10.07 -0.08
CA PRO A 77 5.29 10.27 -0.58
C PRO A 77 4.28 9.39 0.17
N PHE A 78 3.02 9.82 0.16
CA PHE A 78 1.93 9.00 0.66
C PHE A 78 1.14 8.34 -0.46
N ALA A 79 0.37 7.30 -0.12
CA ALA A 79 -0.50 6.58 -1.02
C ALA A 79 -1.92 6.46 -0.46
N ILE A 80 -2.92 6.49 -1.34
CA ILE A 80 -4.32 6.21 -0.99
C ILE A 80 -4.78 4.95 -1.70
N ASN A 81 -5.29 3.99 -0.93
CA ASN A 81 -5.84 2.78 -1.50
C ASN A 81 -7.31 2.99 -1.91
N GLN A 82 -7.62 2.56 -3.12
CA GLN A 82 -8.96 2.57 -3.72
C GLN A 82 -9.40 1.15 -4.04
N ILE A 83 -10.53 0.75 -3.48
CA ILE A 83 -11.22 -0.46 -3.91
C ILE A 83 -11.96 -0.15 -5.21
N VAL A 84 -11.49 -0.70 -6.33
CA VAL A 84 -12.06 -0.39 -7.66
C VAL A 84 -13.16 -1.36 -8.08
N HIS A 85 -13.55 -2.29 -7.20
CA HIS A 85 -14.68 -3.19 -7.45
C HIS A 85 -16.01 -2.42 -7.49
N LYS A 86 -16.93 -2.89 -8.31
CA LYS A 86 -18.26 -2.27 -8.52
C LYS A 86 -19.13 -2.13 -7.26
N SER A 87 -18.80 -2.84 -6.18
CA SER A 87 -19.48 -2.71 -4.89
C SER A 87 -19.06 -1.46 -4.11
N ASN A 88 -18.03 -0.75 -4.54
CA ASN A 88 -17.63 0.52 -3.93
C ASN A 88 -18.39 1.66 -4.58
N ASP A 89 -19.47 2.09 -3.95
CA ASP A 89 -20.32 3.20 -4.37
C ASP A 89 -19.69 4.58 -4.14
N ARG A 90 -18.60 4.65 -3.39
CA ARG A 90 -17.85 5.87 -3.10
C ARG A 90 -16.72 6.18 -4.08
N LEU A 91 -16.38 5.24 -4.96
CA LEU A 91 -15.15 5.32 -5.77
C LEU A 91 -15.04 6.64 -6.54
N GLU A 92 -16.13 7.09 -7.18
CA GLU A 92 -16.12 8.33 -7.95
C GLU A 92 -15.83 9.56 -7.08
N HIS A 93 -16.52 9.67 -5.94
CA HIS A 93 -16.29 10.73 -4.95
C HIS A 93 -14.85 10.71 -4.46
N ASP A 94 -14.36 9.56 -4.01
CA ASP A 94 -13.02 9.43 -3.42
C ASP A 94 -11.93 9.72 -4.46
N MET A 95 -12.13 9.37 -5.73
CA MET A 95 -11.22 9.72 -6.82
C MET A 95 -11.20 11.23 -7.13
N GLN A 96 -12.34 11.92 -7.04
CA GLN A 96 -12.40 13.38 -7.19
C GLN A 96 -11.62 14.09 -6.08
N VAL A 97 -11.75 13.59 -4.83
CA VAL A 97 -10.97 14.11 -3.71
C VAL A 97 -9.48 13.83 -3.90
N CYS A 98 -9.09 12.62 -4.33
CA CYS A 98 -7.69 12.30 -4.64
C CYS A 98 -7.11 13.21 -5.73
N ALA A 99 -7.88 13.50 -6.77
CA ALA A 99 -7.48 14.41 -7.86
C ALA A 99 -7.26 15.85 -7.35
N LYS A 100 -8.15 16.35 -6.49
CA LYS A 100 -8.05 17.69 -5.87
C LYS A 100 -6.73 17.86 -5.11
N TYR A 101 -6.32 16.86 -4.36
CA TYR A 101 -5.08 16.88 -3.57
C TYR A 101 -3.87 16.33 -4.34
N LYS A 102 -4.04 15.96 -5.62
CA LYS A 102 -2.98 15.38 -6.46
C LYS A 102 -2.23 14.26 -5.75
N VAL A 103 -2.99 13.31 -5.20
CA VAL A 103 -2.43 12.17 -4.47
C VAL A 103 -1.32 11.51 -5.29
N PRO A 104 -0.08 11.44 -4.78
CA PRO A 104 1.07 11.04 -5.59
C PRO A 104 1.05 9.56 -5.99
N ILE A 105 0.47 8.71 -5.16
CA ILE A 105 0.40 7.26 -5.39
C ILE A 105 -1.02 6.78 -5.07
N VAL A 106 -1.66 6.10 -6.01
CA VAL A 106 -2.92 5.40 -5.77
C VAL A 106 -2.66 3.89 -5.80
N ILE A 107 -3.06 3.20 -4.74
CA ILE A 107 -3.04 1.74 -4.69
C ILE A 107 -4.42 1.24 -5.08
N THR A 108 -4.55 0.46 -6.15
CA THR A 108 -5.83 -0.08 -6.58
C THR A 108 -5.96 -1.56 -6.23
N SER A 109 -7.13 -1.94 -5.71
CA SER A 109 -7.42 -3.30 -5.22
C SER A 109 -8.75 -3.83 -5.74
N LEU A 110 -8.88 -5.15 -5.85
CA LEU A 110 -10.09 -5.89 -6.25
C LEU A 110 -10.57 -5.58 -7.66
N GLY A 111 -9.65 -5.59 -8.61
CA GLY A 111 -9.93 -5.43 -10.04
C GLY A 111 -9.13 -4.30 -10.67
N ALA A 112 -8.73 -4.46 -11.94
CA ALA A 112 -8.01 -3.45 -12.70
C ALA A 112 -8.99 -2.63 -13.55
N ARG A 113 -8.98 -1.29 -13.41
CA ARG A 113 -9.82 -0.35 -14.14
C ARG A 113 -8.98 0.70 -14.86
N GLU A 114 -9.07 0.70 -16.17
CA GLU A 114 -8.32 1.61 -17.03
C GLU A 114 -8.72 3.07 -16.83
N ASP A 115 -10.02 3.35 -16.68
CA ASP A 115 -10.54 4.69 -16.44
C ASP A 115 -10.04 5.30 -15.11
N VAL A 116 -9.90 4.48 -14.07
CA VAL A 116 -9.31 4.90 -12.79
C VAL A 116 -7.82 5.22 -12.96
N ASN A 117 -7.08 4.36 -13.66
CA ASN A 117 -5.64 4.55 -13.89
C ASN A 117 -5.39 5.82 -14.74
N GLN A 118 -6.17 6.03 -15.80
CA GLN A 118 -6.10 7.24 -16.62
C GLN A 118 -6.42 8.51 -15.82
N ALA A 119 -7.40 8.45 -14.91
CA ALA A 119 -7.72 9.57 -14.05
C ALA A 119 -6.54 9.92 -13.13
N VAL A 120 -5.87 8.92 -12.53
CA VAL A 120 -4.66 9.13 -11.70
C VAL A 120 -3.55 9.79 -12.52
N HIS A 121 -3.28 9.29 -13.71
CA HIS A 121 -2.26 9.84 -14.59
C HIS A 121 -2.57 11.29 -15.00
N ALA A 122 -3.85 11.65 -15.15
CA ALA A 122 -4.26 13.02 -15.54
C ALA A 122 -3.84 14.09 -14.54
N TRP A 123 -3.68 13.77 -13.24
CA TRP A 123 -3.13 14.70 -12.25
C TRP A 123 -1.64 14.49 -11.93
N GLY A 124 -0.96 13.55 -12.62
CA GLY A 124 0.47 13.26 -12.45
C GLY A 124 0.79 12.26 -11.35
N GLY A 125 -0.20 11.55 -10.82
CA GLY A 125 -0.02 10.43 -9.89
C GLY A 125 0.38 9.14 -10.61
N ILE A 126 0.80 8.14 -9.84
CA ILE A 126 1.06 6.78 -10.33
C ILE A 126 0.13 5.77 -9.68
N VAL A 127 -0.07 4.63 -10.35
CA VAL A 127 -0.91 3.54 -9.87
C VAL A 127 -0.07 2.31 -9.54
N LEU A 128 -0.16 1.82 -8.31
CA LEU A 128 0.31 0.50 -7.91
C LEU A 128 -0.90 -0.42 -7.75
N HIS A 129 -0.87 -1.62 -8.36
CA HIS A 129 -2.00 -2.55 -8.31
C HIS A 129 -1.63 -3.83 -7.57
N ASP A 130 -2.47 -4.26 -6.61
CA ASP A 130 -2.26 -5.50 -5.89
C ASP A 130 -2.68 -6.72 -6.72
N VAL A 131 -1.82 -7.73 -6.75
CA VAL A 131 -2.00 -8.94 -7.54
C VAL A 131 -1.59 -10.19 -6.76
N ILE A 132 -2.35 -11.27 -6.92
CA ILE A 132 -2.09 -12.56 -6.26
C ILE A 132 -1.50 -13.62 -7.20
N ASN A 133 -1.40 -13.32 -8.49
CA ASN A 133 -0.86 -14.21 -9.50
C ASN A 133 -0.47 -13.46 -10.77
N ASN A 134 0.26 -14.15 -11.65
CA ASN A 134 0.79 -13.59 -12.88
C ASN A 134 -0.31 -13.17 -13.88
N LYS A 135 -1.43 -13.90 -13.94
CA LYS A 135 -2.57 -13.54 -14.80
C LYS A 135 -3.14 -12.17 -14.44
N PHE A 136 -3.31 -11.89 -13.15
CA PHE A 136 -3.80 -10.58 -12.70
C PHE A 136 -2.73 -9.50 -12.84
N ALA A 137 -1.44 -9.85 -12.72
CA ALA A 137 -0.34 -8.92 -12.98
C ALA A 137 -0.35 -8.42 -14.43
N HIS A 138 -0.44 -9.30 -15.42
CA HIS A 138 -0.58 -8.91 -16.81
C HIS A 138 -1.78 -8.01 -17.04
N LYS A 139 -2.94 -8.39 -16.50
CA LYS A 139 -4.17 -7.61 -16.65
C LYS A 139 -4.06 -6.21 -16.04
N ALA A 140 -3.37 -6.08 -14.91
CA ALA A 140 -3.16 -4.77 -14.26
C ALA A 140 -2.31 -3.84 -15.14
N VAL A 141 -1.20 -4.36 -15.69
CA VAL A 141 -0.31 -3.60 -16.60
C VAL A 141 -1.02 -3.27 -17.91
N GLU A 142 -1.75 -4.20 -18.51
CA GLU A 142 -2.59 -3.96 -19.70
C GLU A 142 -3.61 -2.83 -19.49
N LYS A 143 -4.08 -2.64 -18.25
CA LYS A 143 -5.00 -1.58 -17.84
C LYS A 143 -4.30 -0.28 -17.40
N GLY A 144 -2.98 -0.21 -17.52
CA GLY A 144 -2.21 0.99 -17.27
C GLY A 144 -1.74 1.17 -15.83
N ALA A 145 -1.62 0.11 -15.03
CA ALA A 145 -0.92 0.19 -13.75
C ALA A 145 0.58 0.43 -13.99
N ASP A 146 1.17 1.39 -13.27
CA ASP A 146 2.60 1.71 -13.37
C ASP A 146 3.48 0.72 -12.61
N GLY A 147 2.92 0.13 -11.55
CA GLY A 147 3.63 -0.84 -10.72
C GLY A 147 2.69 -1.89 -10.13
N LEU A 148 3.28 -2.92 -9.57
CA LEU A 148 2.58 -4.06 -9.02
C LEU A 148 2.93 -4.27 -7.54
N ILE A 149 1.95 -4.74 -6.77
CA ILE A 149 2.14 -5.24 -5.41
C ILE A 149 1.85 -6.73 -5.45
N ALA A 150 2.90 -7.55 -5.39
CA ALA A 150 2.79 -9.00 -5.36
C ALA A 150 2.34 -9.45 -3.96
N VAL A 151 1.06 -9.79 -3.83
CA VAL A 151 0.47 -10.28 -2.57
C VAL A 151 0.65 -11.80 -2.52
N ALA A 152 1.72 -12.22 -1.86
CA ALA A 152 2.12 -13.62 -1.76
C ALA A 152 1.54 -14.31 -0.53
N ALA A 153 1.83 -15.61 -0.38
CA ALA A 153 1.50 -16.35 0.84
C ALA A 153 2.16 -15.70 2.07
N GLY A 154 1.42 -15.63 3.16
CA GLY A 154 1.83 -14.95 4.41
C GLY A 154 1.49 -13.45 4.44
N ALA A 155 0.90 -12.88 3.40
CA ALA A 155 0.35 -11.54 3.49
C ALA A 155 -0.89 -11.52 4.39
N GLY A 156 -1.01 -10.49 5.24
CA GLY A 156 -2.20 -10.27 6.05
C GLY A 156 -3.41 -9.84 5.22
N GLY A 157 -4.61 -10.10 5.73
CA GLY A 157 -5.86 -9.84 5.00
C GLY A 157 -6.08 -10.82 3.86
N HIS A 158 -6.78 -10.42 2.82
CA HIS A 158 -7.02 -11.25 1.63
C HIS A 158 -5.70 -11.52 0.91
N ALA A 159 -5.19 -12.74 1.06
CA ALA A 159 -3.84 -13.09 0.62
C ALA A 159 -3.83 -14.07 -0.55
N GLY A 160 -2.77 -13.99 -1.35
CA GLY A 160 -2.46 -15.03 -2.32
C GLY A 160 -1.88 -16.28 -1.65
N THR A 161 -1.93 -17.39 -2.38
CA THR A 161 -1.38 -18.68 -1.93
C THR A 161 -0.04 -19.02 -2.59
N LYS A 162 0.46 -18.14 -3.47
CA LYS A 162 1.72 -18.33 -4.18
C LYS A 162 2.90 -18.03 -3.28
N SER A 163 3.93 -18.89 -3.35
CA SER A 163 5.21 -18.58 -2.72
C SER A 163 5.75 -17.23 -3.22
N PRO A 164 6.27 -16.36 -2.34
CA PRO A 164 6.90 -15.11 -2.76
C PRO A 164 8.05 -15.34 -3.73
N PHE A 165 8.84 -16.40 -3.54
CA PHE A 165 9.94 -16.77 -4.45
C PHE A 165 9.46 -17.06 -5.87
N ALA A 166 8.33 -17.79 -6.03
CA ALA A 166 7.79 -18.08 -7.34
C ALA A 166 7.15 -16.84 -7.97
N LEU A 167 6.29 -16.13 -7.22
CA LEU A 167 5.49 -15.02 -7.75
C LEU A 167 6.36 -13.86 -8.22
N VAL A 168 7.37 -13.46 -7.44
CA VAL A 168 8.27 -12.36 -7.80
C VAL A 168 9.08 -12.70 -9.05
N GLN A 169 9.66 -13.91 -9.12
CA GLN A 169 10.44 -14.34 -10.29
C GLN A 169 9.59 -14.42 -11.56
N GLU A 170 8.37 -14.97 -11.47
CA GLU A 170 7.44 -15.02 -12.60
C GLU A 170 7.08 -13.62 -13.12
N ILE A 171 6.83 -12.67 -12.22
CA ILE A 171 6.52 -11.29 -12.62
C ILE A 171 7.77 -10.63 -13.22
N ARG A 172 8.94 -10.75 -12.60
CA ARG A 172 10.19 -10.15 -13.09
C ARG A 172 10.67 -10.70 -14.42
N ALA A 173 10.23 -11.88 -14.82
CA ALA A 173 10.58 -12.44 -16.13
C ALA A 173 10.07 -11.58 -17.31
N TRP A 174 9.07 -10.71 -17.09
CA TRP A 174 8.44 -9.90 -18.14
C TRP A 174 8.15 -8.44 -17.74
N PHE A 175 8.23 -8.10 -16.45
CA PHE A 175 7.87 -6.77 -15.94
C PHE A 175 9.07 -6.08 -15.28
N ASP A 176 9.49 -4.95 -15.86
CA ASP A 176 10.60 -4.12 -15.39
C ASP A 176 10.15 -2.89 -14.56
N GLY A 177 8.84 -2.69 -14.40
CA GLY A 177 8.29 -1.59 -13.61
C GLY A 177 8.41 -1.82 -12.11
N PRO A 178 7.93 -0.87 -11.28
CA PRO A 178 7.95 -0.97 -9.81
C PRO A 178 7.25 -2.22 -9.30
N LEU A 179 7.90 -2.98 -8.43
CA LEU A 179 7.36 -4.19 -7.82
C LEU A 179 7.55 -4.16 -6.30
N ALA A 180 6.45 -4.18 -5.57
CA ALA A 180 6.47 -4.39 -4.13
C ALA A 180 6.09 -5.83 -3.79
N LEU A 181 6.70 -6.40 -2.74
CA LEU A 181 6.36 -7.73 -2.23
C LEU A 181 5.66 -7.62 -0.88
N SER A 182 4.49 -8.24 -0.78
CA SER A 182 3.73 -8.45 0.46
C SER A 182 3.74 -9.93 0.85
N GLY A 183 4.01 -10.23 2.11
CA GLY A 183 3.98 -11.59 2.65
C GLY A 183 4.96 -11.79 3.81
N ALA A 184 4.48 -11.73 5.06
CA ALA A 184 5.23 -12.00 6.28
C ALA A 184 6.56 -11.22 6.42
N ILE A 185 6.61 -9.97 5.97
CA ILE A 185 7.80 -9.11 6.06
C ILE A 185 7.59 -8.12 7.21
N ALA A 186 8.49 -8.13 8.21
CA ALA A 186 8.43 -7.24 9.37
C ALA A 186 9.81 -6.74 9.84
N THR A 187 10.91 -7.21 9.25
CA THR A 187 12.26 -6.92 9.69
C THR A 187 13.14 -6.43 8.55
N GLY A 188 14.27 -5.76 8.87
CA GLY A 188 15.25 -5.34 7.86
C GLY A 188 15.81 -6.51 7.04
N GLY A 189 15.97 -7.69 7.66
CA GLY A 189 16.36 -8.92 6.93
C GLY A 189 15.30 -9.36 5.92
N GLY A 190 14.01 -9.25 6.27
CA GLY A 190 12.90 -9.53 5.36
C GLY A 190 12.82 -8.53 4.20
N ILE A 191 13.10 -7.24 4.46
CA ILE A 191 13.18 -6.20 3.42
C ILE A 191 14.31 -6.52 2.43
N LEU A 192 15.50 -6.84 2.94
CA LEU A 192 16.65 -7.22 2.11
C LEU A 192 16.36 -8.50 1.29
N ALA A 193 15.69 -9.48 1.89
CA ALA A 193 15.28 -10.70 1.19
C ALA A 193 14.30 -10.40 0.04
N ALA A 194 13.33 -9.49 0.24
CA ALA A 194 12.43 -9.06 -0.81
C ALA A 194 13.18 -8.43 -1.99
N GLN A 195 14.16 -7.56 -1.71
CA GLN A 195 15.02 -6.97 -2.73
C GLN A 195 15.89 -8.00 -3.44
N ALA A 196 16.48 -8.94 -2.70
CA ALA A 196 17.29 -10.03 -3.27
C ALA A 196 16.48 -10.94 -4.22
N MET A 197 15.17 -11.09 -3.98
CA MET A 197 14.27 -11.80 -4.89
C MET A 197 13.91 -11.00 -6.15
N GLY A 198 14.15 -9.69 -6.16
CA GLY A 198 13.85 -8.80 -7.29
C GLY A 198 12.71 -7.80 -7.05
N ALA A 199 12.13 -7.73 -5.86
CA ALA A 199 11.20 -6.65 -5.53
C ALA A 199 11.96 -5.34 -5.28
N ASP A 200 11.38 -4.20 -5.63
CA ASP A 200 11.94 -2.90 -5.32
C ASP A 200 11.58 -2.46 -3.91
N PHE A 201 10.41 -2.87 -3.42
CA PHE A 201 9.86 -2.49 -2.12
C PHE A 201 9.34 -3.69 -1.36
N ALA A 202 9.46 -3.63 -0.03
CA ALA A 202 8.68 -4.46 0.88
C ALA A 202 7.35 -3.77 1.22
N TYR A 203 6.24 -4.51 1.18
CA TYR A 203 4.91 -4.02 1.53
C TYR A 203 4.53 -4.59 2.88
N ILE A 204 4.52 -3.74 3.91
CA ILE A 204 4.48 -4.15 5.32
C ILE A 204 3.21 -3.65 5.99
N GLY A 205 2.46 -4.53 6.62
CA GLY A 205 1.22 -4.20 7.34
C GLY A 205 1.32 -4.42 8.85
N SER A 206 1.42 -5.67 9.28
CA SER A 206 1.23 -6.09 10.69
C SER A 206 2.14 -5.35 11.68
N ALA A 207 3.40 -5.06 11.32
CA ALA A 207 4.31 -4.32 12.18
C ALA A 207 3.79 -2.92 12.54
N PHE A 208 3.04 -2.28 11.64
CA PHE A 208 2.47 -0.95 11.90
C PHE A 208 1.18 -0.98 12.73
N ILE A 209 0.53 -2.13 12.91
CA ILE A 209 -0.63 -2.25 13.81
C ILE A 209 -0.22 -1.99 15.26
N ALA A 210 1.00 -2.39 15.64
CA ALA A 210 1.52 -2.25 17.00
C ALA A 210 2.05 -0.84 17.32
N THR A 211 2.04 0.10 16.37
CA THR A 211 2.51 1.47 16.61
C THR A 211 1.50 2.32 17.38
N HIS A 212 1.96 3.38 18.02
CA HIS A 212 1.09 4.31 18.75
C HIS A 212 0.07 5.00 17.85
N GLU A 213 0.46 5.32 16.61
CA GLU A 213 -0.30 6.04 15.61
C GLU A 213 -1.43 5.21 15.01
N ALA A 214 -1.32 3.88 15.08
CA ALA A 214 -2.33 2.97 14.55
C ALA A 214 -3.62 3.03 15.36
N ARG A 215 -4.77 3.13 14.69
CA ARG A 215 -6.10 3.09 15.31
C ARG A 215 -6.49 1.64 15.58
N ALA A 216 -5.79 1.00 16.50
CA ALA A 216 -6.07 -0.36 16.96
C ALA A 216 -6.27 -0.38 18.47
N ALA A 217 -7.13 -1.28 18.96
CA ALA A 217 -7.27 -1.49 20.40
C ALA A 217 -5.94 -1.98 21.01
N GLU A 218 -5.62 -1.53 22.21
CA GLU A 218 -4.35 -1.87 22.87
C GLU A 218 -4.12 -3.39 22.97
N ALA A 219 -5.18 -4.14 23.30
CA ALA A 219 -5.12 -5.60 23.33
C ALA A 219 -4.75 -6.22 21.96
N TYR A 220 -5.15 -5.59 20.84
CA TYR A 220 -4.76 -6.04 19.52
C TYR A 220 -3.29 -5.70 19.21
N LYS A 221 -2.83 -4.50 19.58
CA LYS A 221 -1.42 -4.12 19.47
C LYS A 221 -0.52 -5.09 20.25
N GLN A 222 -0.92 -5.41 21.48
CA GLN A 222 -0.20 -6.36 22.33
C GLN A 222 -0.18 -7.77 21.72
N ALA A 223 -1.30 -8.23 21.16
CA ALA A 223 -1.36 -9.52 20.47
C ALA A 223 -0.41 -9.60 19.26
N ILE A 224 -0.23 -8.49 18.52
CA ILE A 224 0.75 -8.42 17.43
C ILE A 224 2.20 -8.49 17.95
N VAL A 225 2.48 -7.88 19.09
CA VAL A 225 3.82 -7.88 19.70
C VAL A 225 4.20 -9.26 20.27
N GLU A 226 3.23 -9.95 20.87
CA GLU A 226 3.44 -11.26 21.53
C GLU A 226 3.26 -12.44 20.57
N GLY A 227 2.51 -12.24 19.47
CA GLY A 227 2.15 -13.30 18.54
C GLY A 227 3.33 -13.87 17.76
N THR A 228 3.21 -15.10 17.40
CA THR A 228 4.15 -15.87 16.60
C THR A 228 3.52 -16.33 15.29
N SER A 229 4.28 -16.98 14.42
CA SER A 229 3.73 -17.55 13.18
C SER A 229 2.68 -18.63 13.42
N ASP A 230 2.70 -19.28 14.59
CA ASP A 230 1.75 -20.33 14.94
C ASP A 230 0.36 -19.78 15.32
N ASP A 231 0.29 -18.47 15.63
CA ASP A 231 -0.95 -17.78 15.97
C ASP A 231 -1.68 -17.27 14.72
N ILE A 232 -1.05 -17.33 13.54
CA ILE A 232 -1.65 -16.87 12.27
C ILE A 232 -2.49 -17.99 11.66
N VAL A 233 -3.76 -17.69 11.41
CA VAL A 233 -4.73 -18.65 10.86
C VAL A 233 -5.20 -18.19 9.49
N TYR A 234 -4.98 -19.00 8.46
CA TYR A 234 -5.53 -18.78 7.13
C TYR A 234 -6.96 -19.31 7.05
N THR A 235 -7.93 -18.41 7.00
CA THR A 235 -9.36 -18.76 7.11
C THR A 235 -10.26 -17.86 6.27
N SER A 236 -11.43 -18.36 5.90
CA SER A 236 -12.51 -17.58 5.28
C SER A 236 -13.62 -17.19 6.28
N LEU A 237 -13.44 -17.48 7.57
CA LEU A 237 -14.49 -17.38 8.59
C LEU A 237 -15.05 -15.94 8.73
N PHE A 238 -14.20 -14.92 8.62
CA PHE A 238 -14.60 -13.54 8.93
C PHE A 238 -15.23 -12.80 7.74
N THR A 239 -14.77 -13.04 6.53
CA THR A 239 -15.16 -12.27 5.35
C THR A 239 -15.75 -13.10 4.21
N GLY A 240 -15.75 -14.42 4.33
CA GLY A 240 -16.09 -15.34 3.25
C GLY A 240 -14.98 -15.52 2.20
N VAL A 241 -13.91 -14.74 2.29
CA VAL A 241 -12.71 -14.84 1.45
C VAL A 241 -11.54 -15.23 2.33
N HIS A 242 -10.71 -16.16 1.85
CA HIS A 242 -9.54 -16.62 2.60
C HIS A 242 -8.51 -15.50 2.79
N GLY A 243 -8.00 -15.38 4.01
CA GLY A 243 -6.96 -14.44 4.42
C GLY A 243 -6.30 -14.85 5.72
N ASN A 244 -5.22 -14.18 6.07
CA ASN A 244 -4.49 -14.33 7.34
C ASN A 244 -4.94 -13.26 8.35
#